data_cb4505e300a853e71edd6eede212dc5e
#
_entry.id   cb4505e300a853e71edd6eede212dc5e
#
_cell.length_a   1.000
_cell.length_b   1.000
_cell.length_c   1.000
_cell.angle_alpha   90.00
_cell.angle_beta   90.00
_cell.angle_gamma   90.00
#
_symmetry.space_group_name_H-M   'P 1'
#
loop_
_entity.id
_entity.type
_entity.pdbx_description
1 polymer ?
#
loop_
_entity_poly.entity_id
_entity_poly.type
_entity_poly.pdbx_seq_one_letter_code
_entity_poly.pdbx_strand_id
1 'polypeptide(L)'
;GFRIQVFSDNDYRTAKNNALYKEGLIQQAFPELETYVTFTSPFWRLRVGDFRSYEEAGNALIQLKKEFPQMAREMRVVRDKIHIQIHQGFTE
;
A
#
# COMPACT_ATOMS: atom_id res chain seq x y z
N GLY A 1 1.54 10.81 -7.36
CA GLY A 1 2.51 9.75 -7.19
C GLY A 1 1.92 8.36 -7.35
N PHE A 2 2.59 7.39 -6.74
CA PHE A 2 2.24 5.99 -6.92
C PHE A 2 2.21 5.26 -5.59
N ARG A 3 1.30 4.30 -5.49
CA ARG A 3 1.23 3.36 -4.37
C ARG A 3 1.10 1.97 -4.92
N ILE A 4 1.25 0.97 -4.06
CA ILE A 4 1.01 -0.42 -4.44
C ILE A 4 -0.30 -0.84 -3.80
N GLN A 5 -1.27 -1.22 -4.63
CA GLN A 5 -2.52 -1.77 -4.12
C GLN A 5 -2.31 -3.25 -3.87
N VAL A 6 -2.49 -3.65 -2.63
CA VAL A 6 -2.26 -5.02 -2.19
C VAL A 6 -3.56 -5.79 -2.11
N PHE A 7 -4.66 -5.09 -1.81
CA PHE A 7 -5.91 -5.76 -1.54
C PHE A 7 -7.08 -4.82 -1.85
N SER A 8 -8.14 -5.38 -2.40
CA SER A 8 -9.40 -4.66 -2.62
C SER A 8 -10.53 -5.69 -2.59
N ASP A 9 -11.53 -5.46 -1.76
CA ASP A 9 -12.63 -6.39 -1.63
C ASP A 9 -13.88 -5.65 -1.17
N ASN A 10 -15.04 -6.16 -1.57
CA ASN A 10 -16.31 -5.55 -1.21
C ASN A 10 -17.20 -6.46 -0.35
N ASP A 11 -16.65 -7.51 0.23
CA ASP A 11 -17.41 -8.36 1.12
C ASP A 11 -17.61 -7.61 2.44
N TYR A 12 -18.85 -7.16 2.70
CA TYR A 12 -19.11 -6.29 3.84
C TYR A 12 -18.85 -6.98 5.18
N ARG A 13 -18.78 -8.30 5.20
CA ARG A 13 -18.52 -9.03 6.45
C ARG A 13 -17.06 -9.16 6.78
N THR A 14 -16.20 -9.33 5.77
CA THR A 14 -14.83 -9.74 6.00
C THR A 14 -13.79 -8.78 5.41
N ALA A 15 -14.17 -7.92 4.47
CA ALA A 15 -13.18 -7.12 3.75
C ALA A 15 -12.35 -6.23 4.66
N LYS A 16 -12.98 -5.56 5.61
CA LYS A 16 -12.26 -4.67 6.52
C LYS A 16 -11.23 -5.42 7.34
N ASN A 17 -11.64 -6.53 7.94
CA ASN A 17 -10.74 -7.30 8.78
C ASN A 17 -9.61 -7.92 7.97
N ASN A 18 -9.90 -8.36 6.76
CA ASN A 18 -8.87 -8.89 5.88
C ASN A 18 -7.87 -7.81 5.50
N ALA A 19 -8.34 -6.59 5.22
CA ALA A 19 -7.44 -5.48 4.91
C ALA A 19 -6.52 -5.17 6.08
N LEU A 20 -7.08 -5.12 7.30
CA LEU A 20 -6.30 -4.83 8.50
C LEU A 20 -5.30 -5.94 8.80
N TYR A 21 -5.69 -7.18 8.58
CA TYR A 21 -4.79 -8.30 8.81
C TYR A 21 -3.59 -8.23 7.86
N LYS A 22 -3.86 -8.00 6.59
CA LYS A 22 -2.78 -7.91 5.60
C LYS A 22 -1.91 -6.70 5.84
N GLU A 23 -2.50 -5.61 6.31
CA GLU A 23 -1.73 -4.43 6.68
C GLU A 23 -0.71 -4.76 7.77
N GLY A 24 -1.15 -5.51 8.79
CA GLY A 24 -0.25 -5.90 9.87
C GLY A 24 0.93 -6.72 9.39
N LEU A 25 0.68 -7.64 8.46
CA LEU A 25 1.74 -8.46 7.89
C LEU A 25 2.76 -7.60 7.16
N ILE A 26 2.29 -6.63 6.40
CA ILE A 26 3.17 -5.77 5.63
C ILE A 26 3.97 -4.85 6.55
N GLN A 27 3.34 -4.30 7.58
CA GLN A 27 4.02 -3.44 8.53
C GLN A 27 5.15 -4.16 9.25
N GLN A 28 4.98 -5.44 9.53
CA GLN A 28 6.02 -6.23 10.16
C GLN A 28 7.21 -6.47 9.24
N ALA A 29 6.93 -6.74 7.96
CA ALA A 29 7.99 -7.07 7.02
C ALA A 29 8.67 -5.83 6.44
N PHE A 30 7.91 -4.74 6.29
CA PHE A 30 8.40 -3.52 5.67
C PHE A 30 7.99 -2.31 6.51
N PRO A 31 8.58 -2.18 7.71
CA PRO A 31 8.18 -1.09 8.62
C PRO A 31 8.48 0.29 8.07
N GLU A 32 9.33 0.39 7.06
CA GLU A 32 9.64 1.67 6.44
C GLU A 32 8.56 2.13 5.47
N LEU A 33 7.63 1.26 5.08
CA LEU A 33 6.59 1.62 4.14
C LEU A 33 5.31 2.00 4.89
N GLU A 34 4.73 3.14 4.50
CA GLU A 34 3.43 3.54 5.04
C GLU A 34 2.34 2.67 4.46
N THR A 35 1.31 2.43 5.26
CA THR A 35 0.18 1.61 4.81
C THR A 35 -1.11 2.41 4.96
N TYR A 36 -2.04 2.18 4.05
CA TYR A 36 -3.28 2.94 3.99
C TYR A 36 -4.44 1.98 3.76
N VAL A 37 -5.28 1.83 4.78
CA VAL A 37 -6.53 1.07 4.64
C VAL A 37 -7.64 2.10 4.47
N THR A 38 -8.33 2.04 3.35
CA THR A 38 -9.37 3.00 3.03
C THR A 38 -10.65 2.30 2.64
N PHE A 39 -11.77 2.98 2.87
CA PHE A 39 -13.06 2.50 2.42
C PHE A 39 -13.63 3.50 1.42
N THR A 40 -13.83 3.04 0.20
CA THR A 40 -14.54 3.78 -0.83
C THR A 40 -15.65 2.85 -1.29
N SER A 41 -16.86 3.13 -0.80
CA SER A 41 -18.00 2.22 -0.93
C SER A 41 -18.11 1.65 -2.34
N PRO A 42 -18.25 0.35 -2.48
CA PRO A 42 -18.35 -0.64 -1.40
C PRO A 42 -17.03 -1.35 -1.08
N PHE A 43 -15.88 -0.78 -1.47
CA PHE A 43 -14.60 -1.47 -1.38
C PHE A 43 -13.75 -1.03 -0.21
N TRP A 44 -13.20 -2.02 0.49
CA TRP A 44 -12.07 -1.81 1.40
C TRP A 44 -10.80 -2.10 0.63
N ARG A 45 -9.83 -1.19 0.71
CA ARG A 45 -8.57 -1.31 -0.03
C ARG A 45 -7.40 -1.11 0.90
N LEU A 46 -6.33 -1.85 0.60
CA LEU A 46 -5.05 -1.66 1.26
C LEU A 46 -4.05 -1.22 0.21
N ARG A 47 -3.46 -0.05 0.41
CA ARG A 47 -2.41 0.48 -0.44
C ARG A 47 -1.19 0.77 0.38
N VAL A 48 -0.02 0.69 -0.23
CA VAL A 48 1.25 0.73 0.48
C VAL A 48 2.22 1.64 -0.25
N GLY A 49 2.94 2.45 0.53
CA GLY A 49 4.04 3.27 0.05
C GLY A 49 3.61 4.59 -0.52
N ASP A 50 4.56 5.52 -0.56
CA ASP A 50 4.38 6.83 -1.17
C ASP A 50 5.55 7.04 -2.12
N PHE A 51 5.38 6.56 -3.36
CA PHE A 51 6.47 6.54 -4.33
C PHE A 51 6.32 7.69 -5.32
N ARG A 52 7.43 8.36 -5.59
CA ARG A 52 7.42 9.50 -6.50
C ARG A 52 7.41 9.07 -7.96
N SER A 53 7.95 7.89 -8.24
CA SER A 53 8.04 7.44 -9.61
C SER A 53 7.50 6.02 -9.74
N TYR A 54 7.11 5.69 -10.97
CA TYR A 54 6.66 4.35 -11.28
C TYR A 54 7.78 3.33 -11.06
N GLU A 55 9.02 3.74 -11.34
CA GLU A 55 10.17 2.87 -11.17
C GLU A 55 10.36 2.49 -9.70
N GLU A 56 10.30 3.49 -8.80
CA GLU A 56 10.42 3.20 -7.37
C GLU A 56 9.32 2.25 -6.91
N ALA A 57 8.10 2.53 -7.35
CA ALA A 57 6.96 1.68 -6.98
C ALA A 57 7.15 0.26 -7.51
N GLY A 58 7.66 0.14 -8.75
CA GLY A 58 7.91 -1.16 -9.35
C GLY A 58 8.95 -1.97 -8.59
N ASN A 59 10.01 -1.31 -8.11
CA ASN A 59 11.02 -1.98 -7.32
C ASN A 59 10.45 -2.50 -6.00
N ALA A 60 9.62 -1.69 -5.35
CA ALA A 60 8.97 -2.11 -4.12
C ALA A 60 7.98 -3.25 -4.38
N LEU A 61 7.27 -3.19 -5.51
CA LEU A 61 6.34 -4.24 -5.89
C LEU A 61 7.02 -5.60 -5.97
N ILE A 62 8.22 -5.62 -6.56
CA ILE A 62 8.97 -6.87 -6.68
C ILE A 62 9.29 -7.43 -5.29
N GLN A 63 9.72 -6.57 -4.37
CA GLN A 63 10.05 -7.01 -3.02
C GLN A 63 8.81 -7.51 -2.27
N LEU A 64 7.69 -6.80 -2.40
CA LEU A 64 6.45 -7.20 -1.75
C LEU A 64 5.95 -8.54 -2.28
N LYS A 65 6.03 -8.76 -3.57
CA LYS A 65 5.60 -10.02 -4.16
C LYS A 65 6.46 -11.19 -3.70
N LYS A 66 7.75 -10.94 -3.53
CA LYS A 66 8.67 -11.98 -3.05
C LYS A 66 8.36 -12.37 -1.62
N GLU A 67 8.07 -11.38 -0.78
CA GLU A 67 7.81 -11.62 0.63
C GLU A 67 6.43 -12.24 0.86
N PHE A 68 5.45 -11.89 0.03
CA PHE A 68 4.08 -12.33 0.21
C PHE A 68 3.53 -12.97 -1.07
N PRO A 69 4.05 -14.14 -1.45
CA PRO A 69 3.63 -14.77 -2.71
C PRO A 69 2.13 -15.09 -2.75
N GLN A 70 1.50 -15.34 -1.60
CA GLN A 70 0.06 -15.63 -1.59
C GLN A 70 -0.77 -14.40 -1.96
N MET A 71 -0.22 -13.21 -1.76
CA MET A 71 -0.91 -11.97 -2.07
C MET A 71 -0.44 -11.34 -3.37
N ALA A 72 0.59 -11.94 -3.99
CA ALA A 72 1.26 -11.30 -5.12
C ALA A 72 0.35 -11.07 -6.31
N ARG A 73 -0.61 -11.95 -6.54
CA ARG A 73 -1.49 -11.87 -7.70
C ARG A 73 -2.29 -10.56 -7.72
N GLU A 74 -2.68 -10.06 -6.55
CA GLU A 74 -3.50 -8.85 -6.48
C GLU A 74 -2.66 -7.58 -6.42
N MET A 75 -1.36 -7.71 -6.22
CA MET A 75 -0.51 -6.54 -6.07
C MET A 75 -0.25 -5.85 -7.40
N ARG A 76 -0.43 -4.53 -7.42
CA ARG A 76 -0.14 -3.74 -8.61
C ARG A 76 0.13 -2.31 -8.23
N VAL A 77 0.88 -1.62 -9.09
CA VAL A 77 1.13 -0.20 -8.92
C VAL A 77 -0.11 0.57 -9.36
N VAL A 78 -0.53 1.53 -8.55
CA VAL A 78 -1.64 2.41 -8.87
C VAL A 78 -1.21 3.85 -8.69
N ARG A 79 -1.86 4.76 -9.40
CA ARG A 79 -1.68 6.19 -9.17
C ARG A 79 -2.52 6.59 -7.96
N ASP A 80 -1.95 7.46 -7.13
CA ASP A 80 -2.63 7.93 -5.95
C ASP A 80 -2.03 9.25 -5.51
N LYS A 81 -2.74 9.96 -4.67
CA LYS A 81 -2.18 11.13 -4.00
C LYS A 81 -1.27 10.61 -2.90
N ILE A 82 -0.01 11.00 -2.97
CA ILE A 82 0.96 10.50 -1.99
C ILE A 82 1.32 11.60 -1.00
N HIS A 83 1.80 11.14 0.16
CA HIS A 83 2.28 12.04 1.19
C HIS A 83 3.79 12.03 1.15
N ILE A 84 4.37 13.16 0.78
CA ILE A 84 5.82 13.30 0.75
C ILE A 84 6.18 14.26 1.86
N GLN A 85 7.02 13.77 2.77
CA GLN A 85 7.54 14.62 3.80
C GLN A 85 8.67 15.42 3.22
N ILE A 86 8.42 16.68 3.01
CA ILE A 86 9.44 17.58 2.56
C ILE A 86 9.95 18.30 3.78
N HIS A 87 11.23 18.15 4.04
CA HIS A 87 11.83 18.88 5.12
C HIS A 87 12.00 20.29 4.66
N GLN A 88 11.15 21.09 5.23
CA GLN A 88 11.19 22.48 4.93
C GLN A 88 12.10 23.17 5.89
N GLY A 89 13.02 22.44 6.39
CA GLY A 89 13.89 22.95 7.38
C GLY A 89 14.57 24.20 6.99
N PHE A 90 14.49 24.35 5.79
CA PHE A 90 14.92 25.53 5.28
C PHE A 90 14.08 26.69 5.69
N THR A 91 13.18 26.47 6.17
CA THR A 91 12.46 27.53 6.43
C THR A 91 12.92 28.29 7.47
N GLU A 92 13.20 28.11 7.48
CA GLU A 92 13.34 28.70 8.01
C GLU A 92 13.75 29.07 8.30
#